data_bf8f8129c5a25d7149c056f3053214d8
#
_entry.id   bf8f8129c5a25d7149c056f3053214d8
#
_cell.length_a   1.000
_cell.length_b   1.000
_cell.length_c   1.000
_cell.angle_alpha   90.00
_cell.angle_beta   90.00
_cell.angle_gamma   90.00
#
_symmetry.space_group_name_H-M   'P 1'
#
loop_
_entity.id
_entity.type
_entity.pdbx_description
1 polymer ?
#
loop_
_entity_poly.entity_id
_entity_poly.type
_entity_poly.pdbx_seq_one_letter_code
_entity_poly.pdbx_strand_id
1 'polypeptide(L)'
;MIQMGSMCDPYMPLEKELKHVQKALELIEQYHFGVTLITKSDLILRDLELLKKINQQTKCVVQMTLTTFDENLCQKLEPGVCTTQRRIEVLKELHKNGIPTIVWLTPILPFINDSQENILKILEECHEAGVKGIICFGMGVTLREGSREYYYKQLDRLFPGMKEKYQMTYNDQYTLNSPHNRDLMNLFFKKCQEYQMMCNYLEIFEYLQEFEEKTPIKKKDIHDFEQLSLF
;
A
#
# COMPACT_ATOMS: atom_id res chain seq x y z
N MET A 1 5.13 -11.30 12.29
CA MET A 1 4.50 -10.01 11.89
C MET A 1 2.99 -10.17 11.75
N ILE A 2 2.20 -9.24 12.28
CA ILE A 2 0.75 -9.17 12.03
C ILE A 2 0.52 -8.25 10.84
N GLN A 3 -0.26 -8.70 9.86
CA GLN A 3 -0.58 -7.91 8.67
C GLN A 3 -2.04 -7.44 8.71
N MET A 4 -2.26 -6.15 8.48
CA MET A 4 -3.58 -5.52 8.37
C MET A 4 -3.74 -4.80 7.03
N GLY A 5 -4.94 -4.83 6.46
CA GLY A 5 -5.28 -4.05 5.25
C GLY A 5 -5.24 -4.82 3.93
N SER A 6 -5.09 -6.15 3.93
CA SER A 6 -5.05 -6.93 2.70
C SER A 6 -6.38 -7.02 1.94
N MET A 7 -7.51 -6.91 2.64
CA MET A 7 -8.85 -7.03 2.06
C MET A 7 -9.64 -5.71 2.08
N CYS A 8 -9.46 -4.92 3.12
CA CYS A 8 -10.07 -3.59 3.24
C CYS A 8 -9.09 -2.66 3.96
N ASP A 9 -9.22 -1.36 3.73
CA ASP A 9 -8.37 -0.37 4.39
C ASP A 9 -8.70 -0.34 5.90
N PRO A 10 -7.71 -0.58 6.79
CA PRO A 10 -7.93 -0.54 8.22
C PRO A 10 -8.30 0.85 8.71
N TYR A 11 -7.86 1.90 8.02
CA TYR A 11 -8.16 3.29 8.36
C TYR A 11 -9.33 3.87 7.54
N MET A 12 -10.38 3.06 7.33
CA MET A 12 -11.62 3.55 6.74
C MET A 12 -12.26 4.66 7.62
N PRO A 13 -13.19 5.48 7.10
CA PRO A 13 -13.76 6.62 7.84
C PRO A 13 -14.32 6.28 9.23
N LEU A 14 -14.93 5.09 9.40
CA LEU A 14 -15.47 4.62 10.68
C LEU A 14 -14.38 4.43 11.75
N GLU A 15 -13.13 4.22 11.38
CA GLU A 15 -12.02 4.05 12.32
C GLU A 15 -11.76 5.32 13.16
N LYS A 16 -12.18 6.50 12.69
CA LYS A 16 -12.12 7.73 13.48
C LYS A 16 -12.92 7.62 14.78
N GLU A 17 -14.04 6.92 14.74
CA GLU A 17 -14.96 6.75 15.86
C GLU A 17 -14.70 5.46 16.63
N LEU A 18 -14.59 4.33 15.92
CA LEU A 18 -14.53 3.00 16.52
C LEU A 18 -13.16 2.68 17.15
N LYS A 19 -12.08 3.23 16.60
CA LYS A 19 -10.70 3.05 17.08
C LYS A 19 -10.27 1.58 17.22
N HIS A 20 -10.77 0.71 16.34
CA HIS A 20 -10.44 -0.73 16.37
C HIS A 20 -8.99 -0.99 16.00
N VAL A 21 -8.48 -0.27 15.00
CA VAL A 21 -7.06 -0.36 14.61
C VAL A 21 -6.17 0.12 15.74
N GLN A 22 -6.51 1.26 16.36
CA GLN A 22 -5.75 1.79 17.50
C GLN A 22 -5.68 0.76 18.64
N LYS A 23 -6.82 0.17 19.03
CA LYS A 23 -6.86 -0.88 20.06
C LYS A 23 -6.07 -2.14 19.68
N ALA A 24 -6.12 -2.54 18.41
CA ALA A 24 -5.31 -3.65 17.92
C ALA A 24 -3.80 -3.35 17.99
N LEU A 25 -3.39 -2.12 17.65
CA LEU A 25 -2.01 -1.68 17.77
C LEU A 25 -1.53 -1.64 19.23
N GLU A 26 -2.39 -1.24 20.18
CA GLU A 26 -2.08 -1.27 21.62
C GLU A 26 -1.78 -2.71 22.08
N LEU A 27 -2.58 -3.70 21.63
CA LEU A 27 -2.30 -5.11 21.92
C LEU A 27 -1.03 -5.61 21.23
N ILE A 28 -0.79 -5.21 19.99
CA ILE A 28 0.44 -5.55 19.26
C ILE A 28 1.68 -5.02 19.99
N GLU A 29 1.63 -3.80 20.47
CA GLU A 29 2.69 -3.19 21.28
C GLU A 29 2.87 -3.93 22.60
N GLN A 30 1.78 -4.15 23.33
CA GLN A 30 1.79 -4.83 24.63
C GLN A 30 2.40 -6.23 24.56
N TYR A 31 2.08 -6.99 23.51
CA TYR A 31 2.53 -8.38 23.34
C TYR A 31 3.76 -8.53 22.46
N HIS A 32 4.46 -7.45 22.14
CA HIS A 32 5.70 -7.43 21.36
C HIS A 32 5.60 -8.12 19.99
N PHE A 33 4.46 -7.97 19.30
CA PHE A 33 4.36 -8.38 17.91
C PHE A 33 4.90 -7.30 16.97
N GLY A 34 5.45 -7.73 15.83
CA GLY A 34 5.70 -6.83 14.71
C GLY A 34 4.43 -6.62 13.89
N VAL A 35 4.30 -5.47 13.24
CA VAL A 35 3.12 -5.10 12.44
C VAL A 35 3.48 -4.60 11.06
N THR A 36 2.65 -4.92 10.08
CA THR A 36 2.62 -4.23 8.79
C THR A 36 1.19 -3.86 8.42
N LEU A 37 1.00 -2.64 7.90
CA LEU A 37 -0.31 -2.08 7.58
C LEU A 37 -0.34 -1.57 6.15
N ILE A 38 -1.40 -1.91 5.40
CA ILE A 38 -1.64 -1.35 4.06
C ILE A 38 -2.80 -0.36 4.16
N THR A 39 -2.58 0.88 3.73
CA THR A 39 -3.61 1.93 3.77
C THR A 39 -3.46 2.95 2.65
N LYS A 40 -4.53 3.69 2.35
CA LYS A 40 -4.56 4.90 1.54
C LYS A 40 -4.96 6.14 2.36
N SER A 41 -4.98 5.99 3.69
CA SER A 41 -5.51 7.02 4.60
C SER A 41 -4.39 7.73 5.35
N ASP A 42 -4.51 9.03 5.50
CA ASP A 42 -3.64 9.84 6.35
C ASP A 42 -4.00 9.72 7.84
N LEU A 43 -5.12 9.08 8.17
CA LEU A 43 -5.53 8.81 9.56
C LEU A 43 -4.50 7.94 10.31
N ILE A 44 -3.63 7.21 9.62
CA ILE A 44 -2.54 6.45 10.23
C ILE A 44 -1.62 7.32 11.08
N LEU A 45 -1.48 8.61 10.77
CA LEU A 45 -0.68 9.55 11.56
C LEU A 45 -1.25 9.80 12.97
N ARG A 46 -2.53 9.52 13.22
CA ARG A 46 -3.12 9.52 14.56
C ARG A 46 -2.37 8.56 15.48
N ASP A 47 -1.96 7.42 14.96
CA ASP A 47 -1.37 6.32 15.72
C ASP A 47 0.18 6.31 15.64
N LEU A 48 0.79 7.40 15.13
CA LEU A 48 2.23 7.51 14.87
C LEU A 48 3.09 7.13 16.07
N GLU A 49 2.76 7.62 17.26
CA GLU A 49 3.54 7.33 18.48
C GLU A 49 3.47 5.85 18.88
N LEU A 50 2.35 5.20 18.62
CA LEU A 50 2.18 3.77 18.86
C LEU A 50 2.98 2.94 17.85
N LEU A 51 2.94 3.33 16.57
CA LEU A 51 3.75 2.71 15.51
C LEU A 51 5.25 2.84 15.78
N LYS A 52 5.69 3.99 16.31
CA LYS A 52 7.10 4.20 16.75
C LYS A 52 7.50 3.23 17.85
N LYS A 53 6.67 3.09 18.90
CA LYS A 53 6.92 2.16 20.01
C LYS A 53 7.06 0.72 19.49
N ILE A 54 6.11 0.26 18.65
CA ILE A 54 6.17 -1.07 18.03
C ILE A 54 7.48 -1.22 17.23
N ASN A 55 7.85 -0.20 16.44
CA ASN A 55 9.07 -0.26 15.63
C ASN A 55 10.35 -0.27 16.46
N GLN A 56 10.34 0.32 17.66
CA GLN A 56 11.46 0.29 18.61
C GLN A 56 11.62 -1.07 19.29
N GLN A 57 10.51 -1.74 19.60
CA GLN A 57 10.50 -3.03 20.29
C GLN A 57 10.76 -4.20 19.32
N THR A 58 10.10 -4.15 18.17
CA THR A 58 10.13 -5.19 17.15
C THR A 58 10.30 -4.56 15.77
N LYS A 59 9.24 -4.56 14.96
CA LYS A 59 9.25 -4.00 13.62
C LYS A 59 7.86 -3.47 13.24
N CYS A 60 7.82 -2.27 12.69
CA CYS A 60 6.63 -1.71 12.07
C CYS A 60 6.96 -1.31 10.63
N VAL A 61 6.14 -1.74 9.66
CA VAL A 61 6.28 -1.32 8.26
C VAL A 61 4.93 -0.82 7.77
N VAL A 62 4.89 0.41 7.28
CA VAL A 62 3.68 0.95 6.67
C VAL A 62 3.74 0.81 5.16
N GLN A 63 2.66 0.32 4.58
CA GLN A 63 2.52 0.15 3.15
C GLN A 63 1.46 1.12 2.63
N MET A 64 1.77 1.86 1.57
CA MET A 64 0.89 2.88 0.98
C MET A 64 0.71 2.63 -0.51
N THR A 65 -0.51 2.73 -1.02
CA THR A 65 -0.75 2.61 -2.46
C THR A 65 -0.61 3.97 -3.14
N LEU A 66 0.21 4.04 -4.19
CA LEU A 66 0.35 5.20 -5.08
C LEU A 66 0.25 4.71 -6.53
N THR A 67 -0.70 5.22 -7.29
CA THR A 67 -0.93 4.78 -8.69
C THR A 67 -1.02 5.93 -9.67
N THR A 68 -1.34 7.13 -9.19
CA THR A 68 -1.64 8.29 -10.03
C THR A 68 -1.05 9.55 -9.41
N PHE A 69 -0.13 10.20 -10.09
CA PHE A 69 0.51 11.43 -9.60
C PHE A 69 -0.40 12.64 -9.77
N ASP A 70 -1.13 12.73 -10.89
CA ASP A 70 -2.09 13.82 -11.14
C ASP A 70 -3.22 13.80 -10.11
N GLU A 71 -3.36 14.88 -9.35
CA GLU A 71 -4.34 15.01 -8.26
C GLU A 71 -5.78 14.93 -8.74
N ASN A 72 -6.11 15.55 -9.90
CA ASN A 72 -7.46 15.52 -10.43
C ASN A 72 -7.84 14.12 -10.89
N LEU A 73 -6.91 13.44 -11.55
CA LEU A 73 -7.09 12.05 -11.96
C LEU A 73 -7.16 11.13 -10.73
N CYS A 74 -6.32 11.35 -9.71
CA CYS A 74 -6.37 10.60 -8.46
C CYS A 74 -7.75 10.71 -7.79
N GLN A 75 -8.28 11.91 -7.61
CA GLN A 75 -9.60 12.13 -7.03
C GLN A 75 -10.73 11.50 -7.86
N LYS A 76 -10.57 11.49 -9.18
CA LYS A 76 -11.53 10.88 -10.10
C LYS A 76 -11.54 9.36 -10.01
N LEU A 77 -10.35 8.73 -9.87
CA LEU A 77 -10.18 7.29 -9.79
C LEU A 77 -10.46 6.73 -8.39
N GLU A 78 -10.08 7.46 -7.36
CA GLU A 78 -10.12 7.03 -5.96
C GLU A 78 -10.90 8.04 -5.08
N PRO A 79 -12.20 8.27 -5.35
CA PRO A 79 -12.99 9.19 -4.56
C PRO A 79 -13.12 8.71 -3.11
N GLY A 80 -12.99 9.63 -2.16
CA GLY A 80 -13.20 9.36 -0.74
C GLY A 80 -11.96 8.90 0.04
N VAL A 81 -10.79 8.84 -0.59
CA VAL A 81 -9.48 8.64 0.07
C VAL A 81 -8.59 9.87 -0.12
N CYS A 82 -7.54 10.00 0.67
CA CYS A 82 -6.63 11.14 0.52
C CYS A 82 -5.85 11.07 -0.79
N THR A 83 -5.49 12.23 -1.30
CA THR A 83 -4.80 12.39 -2.59
C THR A 83 -3.39 11.81 -2.56
N THR A 84 -2.78 11.63 -3.72
CA THR A 84 -1.40 11.15 -3.83
C THR A 84 -0.44 12.08 -3.11
N GLN A 85 -0.58 13.40 -3.27
CA GLN A 85 0.26 14.37 -2.58
C GLN A 85 0.17 14.20 -1.05
N ARG A 86 -1.05 14.04 -0.52
CA ARG A 86 -1.23 13.81 0.92
C ARG A 86 -0.62 12.50 1.39
N ARG A 87 -0.71 11.42 0.59
CA ARG A 87 -0.05 10.14 0.90
C ARG A 87 1.48 10.26 0.90
N ILE A 88 2.05 11.06 0.00
CA ILE A 88 3.50 11.36 -0.03
C ILE A 88 3.92 12.11 1.24
N GLU A 89 3.15 13.08 1.69
CA GLU A 89 3.40 13.76 2.98
C GLU A 89 3.39 12.77 4.16
N VAL A 90 2.43 11.83 4.17
CA VAL A 90 2.39 10.75 5.18
C VAL A 90 3.64 9.88 5.13
N LEU A 91 4.11 9.49 3.95
CA LEU A 91 5.34 8.72 3.78
C LEU A 91 6.56 9.49 4.31
N LYS A 92 6.68 10.79 3.97
CA LYS A 92 7.75 11.67 4.47
C LYS A 92 7.72 11.77 6.01
N GLU A 93 6.54 11.90 6.62
CA GLU A 93 6.41 11.96 8.08
C GLU A 93 6.74 10.62 8.76
N LEU A 94 6.32 9.50 8.19
CA LEU A 94 6.69 8.17 8.68
C LEU A 94 8.21 7.95 8.60
N HIS A 95 8.83 8.28 7.48
CA HIS A 95 10.29 8.19 7.30
C HIS A 95 11.05 9.04 8.31
N LYS A 96 10.65 10.29 8.53
CA LYS A 96 11.22 11.20 9.53
C LYS A 96 11.18 10.61 10.96
N ASN A 97 10.16 9.79 11.25
CA ASN A 97 10.00 9.10 12.53
C ASN A 97 10.63 7.70 12.56
N GLY A 98 11.45 7.35 11.56
CA GLY A 98 12.19 6.09 11.50
C GLY A 98 11.32 4.86 11.18
N ILE A 99 10.10 5.05 10.70
CA ILE A 99 9.21 3.96 10.31
C ILE A 99 9.44 3.65 8.83
N PRO A 100 9.94 2.45 8.48
CA PRO A 100 10.12 2.05 7.10
C PRO A 100 8.79 1.94 6.36
N THR A 101 8.81 2.33 5.09
CA THR A 101 7.62 2.35 4.23
C THR A 101 7.84 1.56 2.94
N ILE A 102 6.77 0.93 2.46
CA ILE A 102 6.70 0.25 1.16
C ILE A 102 5.55 0.87 0.36
N VAL A 103 5.76 1.06 -0.92
CA VAL A 103 4.70 1.56 -1.81
C VAL A 103 4.18 0.45 -2.71
N TRP A 104 2.86 0.39 -2.89
CA TRP A 104 2.18 -0.43 -3.89
C TRP A 104 1.90 0.41 -5.13
N LEU A 105 2.64 0.17 -6.20
CA LEU A 105 2.44 0.78 -7.52
C LEU A 105 1.52 -0.13 -8.37
N THR A 106 0.32 -0.38 -7.85
CA THR A 106 -0.68 -1.25 -8.49
C THR A 106 -2.08 -0.95 -7.95
N PRO A 107 -3.13 -1.01 -8.78
CA PRO A 107 -3.10 -1.26 -10.23
C PRO A 107 -2.70 -0.02 -11.05
N ILE A 108 -2.06 -0.25 -12.19
CA ILE A 108 -1.88 0.78 -13.22
C ILE A 108 -2.90 0.50 -14.32
N LEU A 109 -3.76 1.48 -14.60
CA LEU A 109 -4.87 1.35 -15.52
C LEU A 109 -4.42 1.67 -16.95
N PRO A 110 -4.44 0.71 -17.89
CA PRO A 110 -4.06 0.96 -19.28
C PRO A 110 -4.78 2.15 -19.89
N PHE A 111 -4.08 2.98 -20.66
CA PHE A 111 -4.59 4.18 -21.32
C PHE A 111 -5.07 5.31 -20.41
N ILE A 112 -4.96 5.17 -19.09
CA ILE A 112 -5.46 6.15 -18.11
C ILE A 112 -4.31 6.74 -17.29
N ASN A 113 -3.57 5.91 -16.54
CA ASN A 113 -2.44 6.35 -15.73
C ASN A 113 -1.14 5.59 -16.02
N ASP A 114 -1.06 4.90 -17.18
CA ASP A 114 0.09 4.13 -17.64
C ASP A 114 1.09 4.94 -18.49
N SER A 115 1.22 6.25 -18.21
CA SER A 115 2.23 7.09 -18.86
C SER A 115 3.59 7.00 -18.16
N GLN A 116 4.68 7.17 -18.93
CA GLN A 116 6.03 7.27 -18.37
C GLN A 116 6.15 8.40 -17.35
N GLU A 117 5.52 9.53 -17.62
CA GLU A 117 5.53 10.68 -16.72
C GLU A 117 4.93 10.36 -15.37
N ASN A 118 3.75 9.70 -15.34
CA ASN A 118 3.10 9.27 -14.10
C ASN A 118 4.01 8.34 -13.29
N ILE A 119 4.58 7.33 -13.92
CA ILE A 119 5.47 6.36 -13.24
C ILE A 119 6.72 7.05 -12.72
N LEU A 120 7.40 7.88 -13.52
CA LEU A 120 8.60 8.61 -13.11
C LEU A 120 8.33 9.52 -11.91
N LYS A 121 7.25 10.30 -11.94
CA LYS A 121 6.90 11.21 -10.85
C LYS A 121 6.64 10.48 -9.55
N ILE A 122 5.91 9.36 -9.60
CA ILE A 122 5.67 8.53 -8.41
C ILE A 122 6.99 7.97 -7.86
N LEU A 123 7.90 7.49 -8.73
CA LEU A 123 9.19 6.94 -8.29
C LEU A 123 10.11 8.02 -7.69
N GLU A 124 10.15 9.23 -8.28
CA GLU A 124 10.87 10.39 -7.75
C GLU A 124 10.38 10.74 -6.34
N GLU A 125 9.08 10.90 -6.17
CA GLU A 125 8.49 11.24 -4.86
C GLU A 125 8.68 10.13 -3.82
N CYS A 126 8.63 8.86 -4.23
CA CYS A 126 8.95 7.74 -3.34
C CYS A 126 10.40 7.81 -2.85
N HIS A 127 11.34 8.12 -3.76
CA HIS A 127 12.75 8.29 -3.41
C HIS A 127 12.94 9.45 -2.43
N GLU A 128 12.36 10.62 -2.72
CA GLU A 128 12.43 11.79 -1.84
C GLU A 128 11.77 11.56 -0.47
N ALA A 129 10.72 10.73 -0.43
CA ALA A 129 10.06 10.35 0.81
C ALA A 129 10.79 9.25 1.61
N GLY A 130 11.93 8.75 1.12
CA GLY A 130 12.72 7.71 1.78
C GLY A 130 12.03 6.35 1.80
N VAL A 131 11.20 6.05 0.79
CA VAL A 131 10.52 4.75 0.66
C VAL A 131 11.55 3.64 0.48
N LYS A 132 11.44 2.57 1.26
CA LYS A 132 12.39 1.45 1.24
C LYS A 132 12.24 0.56 0.02
N GLY A 133 11.04 0.40 -0.51
CA GLY A 133 10.80 -0.45 -1.67
C GLY A 133 9.41 -0.25 -2.27
N ILE A 134 9.27 -0.74 -3.51
CA ILE A 134 8.04 -0.60 -4.28
C ILE A 134 7.60 -1.94 -4.85
N ILE A 135 6.37 -2.36 -4.54
CA ILE A 135 5.75 -3.56 -5.08
C ILE A 135 5.03 -3.19 -6.38
N CYS A 136 5.43 -3.82 -7.48
CA CYS A 136 4.78 -3.73 -8.77
C CYS A 136 4.81 -5.10 -9.45
N PHE A 137 3.64 -5.66 -9.78
CA PHE A 137 3.52 -6.97 -10.47
C PHE A 137 3.42 -6.84 -11.99
N GLY A 138 3.39 -5.60 -12.48
CA GLY A 138 3.19 -5.24 -13.88
C GLY A 138 2.30 -4.01 -13.98
N MET A 139 2.42 -3.33 -15.11
CA MET A 139 1.63 -2.13 -15.42
C MET A 139 0.29 -2.54 -16.03
N GLY A 140 -0.66 -2.89 -15.15
CA GLY A 140 -1.95 -3.39 -15.57
C GLY A 140 -2.95 -3.52 -14.42
N VAL A 141 -4.10 -4.12 -14.74
CA VAL A 141 -5.19 -4.40 -13.80
C VAL A 141 -5.76 -5.80 -14.05
N THR A 142 -6.22 -6.47 -13.00
CA THR A 142 -6.94 -7.74 -13.10
C THR A 142 -8.44 -7.51 -12.90
N LEU A 143 -9.26 -8.07 -13.79
CA LEU A 143 -10.71 -7.94 -13.74
C LEU A 143 -11.36 -9.30 -13.50
N ARG A 144 -11.76 -9.54 -12.26
CA ARG A 144 -12.55 -10.70 -11.85
C ARG A 144 -14.01 -10.53 -12.29
N GLU A 145 -14.73 -11.63 -12.38
CA GLU A 145 -16.19 -11.61 -12.52
C GLU A 145 -16.83 -10.73 -11.42
N GLY A 146 -17.86 -9.97 -11.75
CA GLY A 146 -18.46 -8.95 -10.88
C GLY A 146 -17.67 -7.64 -10.81
N SER A 147 -16.34 -7.69 -10.66
CA SER A 147 -15.50 -6.49 -10.69
C SER A 147 -15.39 -5.89 -12.10
N ARG A 148 -15.42 -6.73 -13.15
CA ARG A 148 -15.37 -6.31 -14.56
C ARG A 148 -16.55 -5.44 -14.93
N GLU A 149 -17.75 -5.85 -14.58
CA GLU A 149 -18.99 -5.13 -14.90
C GLU A 149 -19.01 -3.76 -14.21
N TYR A 150 -18.60 -3.74 -12.94
CA TYR A 150 -18.47 -2.49 -12.19
C TYR A 150 -17.42 -1.57 -12.82
N TYR A 151 -16.25 -2.12 -13.16
CA TYR A 151 -15.15 -1.37 -13.78
C TYR A 151 -15.57 -0.74 -15.10
N TYR A 152 -16.18 -1.50 -16.00
CA TYR A 152 -16.66 -1.01 -17.29
C TYR A 152 -17.77 0.04 -17.16
N LYS A 153 -18.65 -0.11 -16.16
CA LYS A 153 -19.65 0.91 -15.84
C LYS A 153 -18.99 2.22 -15.38
N GLN A 154 -17.90 2.15 -14.61
CA GLN A 154 -17.16 3.35 -14.22
C GLN A 154 -16.37 3.95 -15.39
N LEU A 155 -15.81 3.14 -16.28
CA LEU A 155 -15.15 3.64 -17.49
C LEU A 155 -16.11 4.45 -18.35
N ASP A 156 -17.31 3.93 -18.64
CA ASP A 156 -18.34 4.66 -19.38
C ASP A 156 -18.66 6.01 -18.78
N ARG A 157 -18.78 6.05 -17.45
CA ARG A 157 -19.13 7.28 -16.71
C ARG A 157 -18.01 8.30 -16.68
N LEU A 158 -16.77 7.85 -16.46
CA LEU A 158 -15.64 8.73 -16.15
C LEU A 158 -14.77 9.03 -17.38
N PHE A 159 -14.72 8.13 -18.35
CA PHE A 159 -13.86 8.18 -19.54
C PHE A 159 -14.63 7.73 -20.78
N PRO A 160 -15.51 8.55 -21.36
CA PRO A 160 -16.31 8.18 -22.53
C PRO A 160 -15.46 7.60 -23.67
N GLY A 161 -15.90 6.47 -24.25
CA GLY A 161 -15.18 5.75 -25.29
C GLY A 161 -14.05 4.81 -24.80
N MET A 162 -13.71 4.85 -23.50
CA MET A 162 -12.63 4.03 -22.98
C MET A 162 -13.06 2.56 -22.80
N LYS A 163 -14.31 2.31 -22.46
CA LYS A 163 -14.84 0.94 -22.35
C LYS A 163 -14.72 0.18 -23.65
N GLU A 164 -15.13 0.78 -24.77
CA GLU A 164 -15.03 0.19 -26.10
C GLU A 164 -13.57 -0.10 -26.45
N LYS A 165 -12.67 0.83 -26.14
CA LYS A 165 -11.23 0.65 -26.34
C LYS A 165 -10.69 -0.54 -25.54
N TYR A 166 -11.11 -0.70 -24.28
CA TYR A 166 -10.74 -1.86 -23.45
C TYR A 166 -11.29 -3.16 -24.01
N GLN A 167 -12.56 -3.19 -24.41
CA GLN A 167 -13.19 -4.38 -24.98
C GLN A 167 -12.53 -4.80 -26.29
N MET A 168 -12.20 -3.85 -27.16
CA MET A 168 -11.49 -4.11 -28.43
C MET A 168 -10.07 -4.62 -28.21
N THR A 169 -9.37 -4.12 -27.17
CA THR A 169 -7.98 -4.47 -26.92
C THR A 169 -7.83 -5.78 -26.17
N TYR A 170 -8.69 -6.03 -25.19
CA TYR A 170 -8.50 -7.11 -24.19
C TYR A 170 -9.56 -8.21 -24.25
N ASN A 171 -10.69 -7.99 -24.93
CA ASN A 171 -11.83 -8.92 -24.90
C ASN A 171 -12.17 -9.34 -23.46
N ASP A 172 -12.18 -10.64 -23.18
CA ASP A 172 -12.49 -11.23 -21.88
C ASP A 172 -11.25 -11.63 -21.06
N GLN A 173 -10.07 -11.09 -21.40
CA GLN A 173 -8.84 -11.39 -20.65
C GLN A 173 -9.00 -11.02 -19.17
N TYR A 174 -8.44 -11.87 -18.29
CA TYR A 174 -8.42 -11.64 -16.86
C TYR A 174 -7.44 -10.53 -16.46
N THR A 175 -6.24 -10.53 -17.05
CA THR A 175 -5.18 -9.55 -16.80
C THR A 175 -5.07 -8.60 -18.00
N LEU A 176 -5.25 -7.33 -17.75
CA LEU A 176 -5.21 -6.26 -18.73
C LEU A 176 -3.92 -5.46 -18.52
N ASN A 177 -2.88 -5.84 -19.24
CA ASN A 177 -1.61 -5.13 -19.18
C ASN A 177 -1.62 -3.92 -20.12
N SER A 178 -0.96 -2.84 -19.68
CA SER A 178 -0.67 -1.70 -20.58
C SER A 178 0.01 -2.18 -21.86
N PRO A 179 -0.33 -1.63 -23.03
CA PRO A 179 0.45 -1.85 -24.25
C PRO A 179 1.94 -1.50 -24.09
N HIS A 180 2.26 -0.62 -23.15
CA HIS A 180 3.61 -0.17 -22.83
C HIS A 180 4.22 -0.90 -21.62
N ASN A 181 3.57 -1.98 -21.12
CA ASN A 181 3.99 -2.67 -19.89
C ASN A 181 5.47 -3.01 -19.87
N ARG A 182 6.04 -3.53 -20.95
CA ARG A 182 7.46 -3.90 -21.03
C ARG A 182 8.39 -2.70 -20.81
N ASP A 183 8.12 -1.58 -21.47
CA ASP A 183 8.97 -0.40 -21.41
C ASP A 183 8.83 0.30 -20.05
N LEU A 184 7.61 0.35 -19.52
CA LEU A 184 7.34 0.90 -18.19
C LEU A 184 7.95 0.05 -17.07
N MET A 185 7.93 -1.29 -17.19
CA MET A 185 8.61 -2.16 -16.24
C MET A 185 10.13 -2.03 -16.30
N ASN A 186 10.72 -1.89 -17.50
CA ASN A 186 12.15 -1.61 -17.64
C ASN A 186 12.53 -0.27 -16.99
N LEU A 187 11.71 0.76 -17.20
CA LEU A 187 11.86 2.07 -16.56
C LEU A 187 11.79 1.96 -15.03
N PHE A 188 10.78 1.23 -14.53
CA PHE A 188 10.58 0.97 -13.11
C PHE A 188 11.82 0.32 -12.48
N PHE A 189 12.29 -0.81 -13.02
CA PHE A 189 13.47 -1.49 -12.47
C PHE A 189 14.72 -0.64 -12.51
N LYS A 190 14.96 0.06 -13.63
CA LYS A 190 16.10 0.96 -13.77
C LYS A 190 16.09 2.07 -12.72
N LYS A 191 14.93 2.71 -12.51
CA LYS A 191 14.79 3.79 -11.53
C LYS A 191 14.87 3.31 -10.09
N CYS A 192 14.27 2.16 -9.76
CA CYS A 192 14.42 1.58 -8.43
C CYS A 192 15.88 1.25 -8.11
N GLN A 193 16.64 0.72 -9.09
CA GLN A 193 18.08 0.49 -8.93
C GLN A 193 18.86 1.78 -8.74
N GLU A 194 18.58 2.81 -9.54
CA GLU A 194 19.20 4.15 -9.45
C GLU A 194 18.96 4.79 -8.07
N TYR A 195 17.76 4.65 -7.54
CA TYR A 195 17.32 5.19 -6.24
C TYR A 195 17.59 4.26 -5.06
N GLN A 196 18.20 3.10 -5.28
CA GLN A 196 18.48 2.09 -4.25
C GLN A 196 17.22 1.62 -3.47
N MET A 197 16.07 1.61 -4.14
CA MET A 197 14.82 1.08 -3.60
C MET A 197 14.65 -0.39 -3.94
N MET A 198 14.17 -1.19 -3.00
CA MET A 198 13.79 -2.59 -3.26
C MET A 198 12.68 -2.64 -4.31
N CYS A 199 12.78 -3.55 -5.28
CA CYS A 199 11.77 -3.71 -6.33
C CYS A 199 11.47 -5.18 -6.68
N ASN A 200 12.19 -6.11 -6.07
CA ASN A 200 11.84 -7.52 -6.11
C ASN A 200 10.76 -7.79 -5.05
N TYR A 201 9.56 -8.13 -5.50
CA TYR A 201 8.43 -8.33 -4.59
C TYR A 201 8.63 -9.50 -3.63
N LEU A 202 9.39 -10.54 -3.99
CA LEU A 202 9.70 -11.66 -3.09
C LEU A 202 10.56 -11.19 -1.93
N GLU A 203 11.64 -10.46 -2.22
CA GLU A 203 12.51 -9.87 -1.18
C GLU A 203 11.73 -8.90 -0.28
N ILE A 204 10.81 -8.12 -0.85
CA ILE A 204 9.95 -7.22 -0.06
C ILE A 204 9.02 -8.03 0.84
N PHE A 205 8.42 -9.13 0.36
CA PHE A 205 7.57 -9.97 1.20
C PHE A 205 8.35 -10.67 2.31
N GLU A 206 9.56 -11.15 2.04
CA GLU A 206 10.47 -11.66 3.07
C GLU A 206 10.75 -10.57 4.11
N TYR A 207 11.15 -9.39 3.65
CA TYR A 207 11.37 -8.23 4.54
C TYR A 207 10.13 -7.89 5.39
N LEU A 208 8.91 -8.01 4.86
CA LEU A 208 7.67 -7.73 5.59
C LEU A 208 7.31 -8.80 6.63
N GLN A 209 7.86 -10.01 6.54
CA GLN A 209 7.56 -11.13 7.43
C GLN A 209 8.58 -11.30 8.53
N GLU A 210 9.84 -11.02 8.24
CA GLU A 210 10.95 -11.20 9.17
C GLU A 210 11.09 -10.02 10.12
N PHE A 211 11.31 -10.29 11.39
CA PHE A 211 11.71 -9.31 12.39
C PHE A 211 12.48 -9.96 13.53
N GLU A 212 13.32 -9.16 14.19
CA GLU A 212 14.02 -9.53 15.41
C GLU A 212 13.43 -8.75 16.58
N GLU A 213 13.31 -9.40 17.74
CA GLU A 213 12.97 -8.69 18.97
C GLU A 213 14.14 -7.80 19.38
N LYS A 214 13.90 -6.49 19.41
CA LYS A 214 14.90 -5.48 19.82
C LYS A 214 14.93 -5.28 21.31
N THR A 215 13.81 -5.58 21.98
CA THR A 215 13.66 -5.45 23.44
C THR A 215 13.20 -6.79 24.01
N PRO A 216 13.98 -7.44 24.89
CA PRO A 216 13.59 -8.72 25.49
C PRO A 216 12.31 -8.58 26.33
N ILE A 217 11.39 -9.49 26.15
CA ILE A 217 10.17 -9.59 26.97
C ILE A 217 10.61 -9.93 28.40
N LYS A 218 10.22 -9.12 29.38
CA LYS A 218 10.42 -9.45 30.78
C LYS A 218 9.53 -10.64 31.12
N LYS A 219 10.12 -11.79 31.51
CA LYS A 219 9.42 -13.06 31.79
C LYS A 219 8.26 -12.98 32.80
N LYS A 220 8.06 -11.85 33.47
CA LYS A 220 6.99 -11.63 34.43
C LYS A 220 5.59 -11.50 33.79
N ASP A 221 5.52 -11.17 32.50
CA ASP A 221 4.25 -10.84 31.85
C ASP A 221 3.60 -12.04 31.16
N ILE A 222 4.26 -13.23 31.20
CA ILE A 222 3.77 -14.43 30.49
C ILE A 222 2.91 -15.35 31.39
N HIS A 223 2.90 -15.14 32.70
CA HIS A 223 2.29 -16.10 33.64
C HIS A 223 0.80 -15.92 33.93
N ASP A 224 0.13 -14.91 33.41
CA ASP A 224 -1.29 -14.61 33.70
C ASP A 224 -2.26 -14.97 32.56
N PHE A 225 -1.86 -15.79 31.60
CA PHE A 225 -2.78 -16.23 30.55
C PHE A 225 -3.30 -17.64 30.81
N GLU A 226 -4.44 -17.73 31.44
CA GLU A 226 -5.30 -18.91 31.30
C GLU A 226 -5.80 -18.98 29.86
N GLN A 227 -5.36 -19.99 29.12
CA GLN A 227 -5.92 -20.30 27.83
C GLN A 227 -7.39 -20.64 28.02
N LEU A 228 -8.29 -19.71 27.72
CA LEU A 228 -9.73 -19.98 27.71
C LEU A 228 -9.98 -21.08 26.69
N SER A 229 -10.38 -22.25 27.16
CA SER A 229 -10.87 -23.33 26.31
C SER A 229 -12.11 -22.84 25.56
N LEU A 230 -12.07 -22.91 24.24
CA LEU A 230 -13.20 -22.55 23.36
C LEU A 230 -14.19 -23.71 23.19
N PHE A 231 -14.10 -24.79 24.01
CA PHE A 231 -14.98 -25.93 23.99
C PHE A 231 -15.37 -26.36 25.42
#